data_16d9d2eafe002aeab7ba5c64150aeed5
#
_entry.id   16d9d2eafe002aeab7ba5c64150aeed5
#
_cell.length_a   1.000
_cell.length_b   1.000
_cell.length_c   1.000
_cell.angle_alpha   90.00
_cell.angle_beta   90.00
_cell.angle_gamma   90.00
#
_symmetry.space_group_name_H-M   'P 1'
#
loop_
_entity.id
_entity.type
_entity.pdbx_description
1 polymer ?
#
loop_
_entity_poly.entity_id
_entity_poly.type
_entity_poly.pdbx_seq_one_letter_code
_entity_poly.pdbx_strand_id
1 'polypeptide(L)'
;MRFPEFTKEWEEHALAEYLDFKNGLNPDVKRIGRGLPFISVMDILADGTINYDSIRGKVEATEREIENFSVEKGDILFQRSSETLEDVGRANVYMDNRTAVYGGFVIRGRKIGDYNPLFFKYLLSTPLARKRTCRMGAGAQHFNIGQDGLSKISLCFPLMEEQNKIARLLSLIDERIATQNKIIDKLQSLIKGLRVCCMQRNGSNNVYLSEIAQIYQPQTISSAELTEDGFLVYGANGIIGKYKDYNHKTEQICITCRGNTCGMVNLSLIHI
;
A
#
# COMPACT_ATOMS: atom_id res chain seq x y z
N MET A 1 0.98 21.09 -11.30
CA MET A 1 -0.33 21.61 -11.74
C MET A 1 -0.99 22.26 -10.53
N ARG A 2 -1.53 23.45 -10.64
CA ARG A 2 -2.19 24.20 -9.56
C ARG A 2 -3.53 24.73 -10.08
N PHE A 3 -4.51 24.93 -9.23
CA PHE A 3 -5.78 25.54 -9.60
C PHE A 3 -5.55 27.01 -10.00
N PRO A 4 -6.07 27.47 -11.15
CA PRO A 4 -5.73 28.80 -11.70
C PRO A 4 -6.15 29.96 -10.81
N GLU A 5 -7.18 29.82 -10.00
CA GLU A 5 -7.72 30.82 -9.11
C GLU A 5 -6.83 31.13 -7.89
N PHE A 6 -5.88 30.25 -7.56
CA PHE A 6 -4.96 30.47 -6.45
C PHE A 6 -3.61 30.99 -6.97
N THR A 7 -3.33 32.25 -6.71
CA THR A 7 -2.10 32.91 -7.17
C THR A 7 -1.11 33.18 -6.04
N LYS A 8 -1.57 33.20 -4.77
CA LYS A 8 -0.72 33.45 -3.60
C LYS A 8 0.31 32.31 -3.44
N GLU A 9 1.57 32.63 -3.23
CA GLU A 9 2.61 31.64 -2.97
C GLU A 9 2.33 30.85 -1.67
N TRP A 10 2.78 29.60 -1.64
CA TRP A 10 2.70 28.77 -0.45
C TRP A 10 3.73 29.24 0.57
N GLU A 11 3.34 29.37 1.82
CA GLU A 11 4.20 29.81 2.91
C GLU A 11 4.86 28.59 3.60
N GLU A 12 6.15 28.71 3.90
CA GLU A 12 6.89 27.62 4.58
C GLU A 12 6.67 27.72 6.08
N HIS A 13 6.21 26.60 6.69
CA HIS A 13 5.93 26.47 8.10
C HIS A 13 6.55 25.18 8.66
N ALA A 14 7.02 25.22 9.90
CA ALA A 14 7.44 24.03 10.61
C ALA A 14 6.24 23.19 11.06
N LEU A 15 6.39 21.86 11.06
CA LEU A 15 5.30 20.98 11.53
C LEU A 15 4.89 21.28 12.98
N ALA A 16 5.81 21.77 13.82
CA ALA A 16 5.53 22.18 15.20
C ALA A 16 4.55 23.36 15.33
N GLU A 17 4.32 24.14 14.26
CA GLU A 17 3.31 25.20 14.27
C GLU A 17 1.87 24.64 14.16
N TYR A 18 1.73 23.43 13.65
CA TYR A 18 0.45 22.76 13.42
C TYR A 18 0.21 21.57 14.33
N LEU A 19 1.27 20.94 14.84
CA LEU A 19 1.21 19.67 15.56
C LEU A 19 2.01 19.71 16.89
N ASP A 20 1.36 19.23 17.95
CA ASP A 20 2.04 18.86 19.19
C ASP A 20 2.35 17.35 19.19
N PHE A 21 3.63 17.00 19.36
CA PHE A 21 4.12 15.63 19.20
C PHE A 21 4.19 14.88 20.52
N LYS A 22 3.70 13.64 20.54
CA LYS A 22 3.78 12.75 21.71
C LYS A 22 4.02 11.31 21.30
N ASN A 23 4.95 10.62 21.98
CA ASN A 23 5.18 9.18 21.83
C ASN A 23 3.98 8.39 22.38
N GLY A 24 3.75 7.19 21.84
CA GLY A 24 2.63 6.36 22.21
C GLY A 24 2.86 5.46 23.43
N LEU A 25 1.81 4.72 23.77
CA LEU A 25 1.73 3.81 24.91
C LEU A 25 2.52 2.52 24.63
N ASN A 26 3.31 2.08 25.62
CA ASN A 26 3.93 0.76 25.63
C ASN A 26 3.22 -0.12 26.69
N PRO A 27 2.14 -0.82 26.32
CA PRO A 27 1.39 -1.64 27.26
C PRO A 27 2.13 -2.96 27.55
N ASP A 28 1.84 -3.56 28.70
CA ASP A 28 2.21 -4.94 28.97
C ASP A 28 1.53 -5.88 27.95
N VAL A 29 2.23 -6.91 27.50
CA VAL A 29 1.74 -7.89 26.52
C VAL A 29 0.40 -8.52 26.94
N LYS A 30 0.20 -8.74 28.23
CA LYS A 30 -1.03 -9.31 28.79
C LYS A 30 -2.30 -8.45 28.56
N ARG A 31 -2.09 -7.16 28.29
CA ARG A 31 -3.18 -6.18 28.08
C ARG A 31 -3.56 -6.02 26.61
N ILE A 32 -2.83 -6.68 25.71
CA ILE A 32 -3.07 -6.62 24.26
C ILE A 32 -4.13 -7.65 23.86
N GLY A 33 -4.96 -7.30 22.89
CA GLY A 33 -5.98 -8.17 22.27
C GLY A 33 -7.41 -7.89 22.66
N ARG A 34 -7.67 -7.06 23.70
CA ARG A 34 -9.00 -6.68 24.15
C ARG A 34 -9.05 -5.22 24.59
N GLY A 35 -10.25 -4.64 24.67
CA GLY A 35 -10.46 -3.25 25.09
C GLY A 35 -10.58 -2.26 23.93
N LEU A 36 -9.94 -1.09 24.05
CA LEU A 36 -10.01 -0.01 23.04
C LEU A 36 -9.17 -0.33 21.78
N PRO A 37 -9.56 0.19 20.61
CA PRO A 37 -8.74 0.14 19.43
C PRO A 37 -7.35 0.75 19.68
N PHE A 38 -6.32 0.01 19.25
CA PHE A 38 -4.91 0.32 19.49
C PHE A 38 -4.18 0.46 18.16
N ILE A 39 -3.90 1.70 17.80
CA ILE A 39 -3.28 2.05 16.52
C ILE A 39 -1.80 1.63 16.54
N SER A 40 -1.42 0.87 15.55
CA SER A 40 -0.08 0.35 15.30
C SER A 40 0.51 0.93 14.00
N VAL A 41 1.76 0.59 13.71
CA VAL A 41 2.41 0.94 12.45
C VAL A 41 1.63 0.40 11.24
N MET A 42 1.02 -0.78 11.36
CA MET A 42 0.23 -1.38 10.26
C MET A 42 -0.98 -0.52 9.88
N ASP A 43 -1.58 0.17 10.84
CA ASP A 43 -2.72 1.07 10.57
C ASP A 43 -2.26 2.37 9.90
N ILE A 44 -1.03 2.83 10.18
CA ILE A 44 -0.42 3.99 9.50
C ILE A 44 -0.13 3.67 8.03
N LEU A 45 0.36 2.46 7.76
CA LEU A 45 0.75 2.00 6.42
C LEU A 45 -0.44 1.51 5.59
N ALA A 46 -1.62 1.36 6.18
CA ALA A 46 -2.82 0.93 5.48
C ALA A 46 -3.31 2.01 4.49
N ASP A 47 -3.97 1.54 3.43
CA ASP A 47 -4.63 2.42 2.47
C ASP A 47 -5.76 3.24 3.12
N GLY A 48 -5.96 4.45 2.62
CA GLY A 48 -7.00 5.35 3.10
C GLY A 48 -6.62 6.10 4.38
N THR A 49 -7.61 6.44 5.19
CA THR A 49 -7.45 7.11 6.49
C THR A 49 -7.69 6.13 7.62
N ILE A 50 -7.12 6.40 8.80
CA ILE A 50 -7.35 5.58 9.99
C ILE A 50 -8.73 5.93 10.55
N ASN A 51 -9.60 4.91 10.67
CA ASN A 51 -10.91 5.02 11.29
C ASN A 51 -11.04 3.97 12.38
N TYR A 52 -11.91 4.19 13.35
CA TYR A 52 -12.09 3.32 14.52
C TYR A 52 -12.30 1.85 14.14
N ASP A 53 -13.15 1.57 13.14
CA ASP A 53 -13.49 0.20 12.73
C ASP A 53 -12.39 -0.45 11.85
N SER A 54 -11.44 0.31 11.32
CA SER A 54 -10.31 -0.21 10.53
C SER A 54 -9.13 -0.67 11.40
N ILE A 55 -9.09 -0.25 12.67
CA ILE A 55 -8.00 -0.58 13.59
C ILE A 55 -8.15 -2.03 14.06
N ARG A 56 -7.13 -2.85 13.78
CA ARG A 56 -7.15 -4.28 14.12
C ARG A 56 -6.70 -4.56 15.55
N GLY A 57 -5.74 -3.78 16.05
CA GLY A 57 -5.21 -3.91 17.40
C GLY A 57 -6.21 -3.49 18.46
N LYS A 58 -6.13 -4.11 19.64
CA LYS A 58 -6.88 -3.70 20.82
C LYS A 58 -5.98 -3.72 22.05
N VAL A 59 -6.27 -2.85 23.02
CA VAL A 59 -5.54 -2.79 24.29
C VAL A 59 -6.46 -2.41 25.46
N GLU A 60 -6.23 -3.00 26.60
CA GLU A 60 -6.80 -2.53 27.87
C GLU A 60 -6.01 -1.31 28.35
N ALA A 61 -6.61 -0.13 28.21
CA ALA A 61 -6.02 1.11 28.68
C ALA A 61 -6.73 1.59 29.94
N THR A 62 -5.97 2.10 30.91
CA THR A 62 -6.51 2.78 32.08
C THR A 62 -7.04 4.17 31.71
N GLU A 63 -7.90 4.76 32.53
CA GLU A 63 -8.44 6.11 32.30
C GLU A 63 -7.30 7.14 32.09
N ARG A 64 -6.26 7.09 32.92
CA ARG A 64 -5.09 7.95 32.80
C ARG A 64 -4.32 7.74 31.49
N GLU A 65 -4.24 6.51 30.99
CA GLU A 65 -3.61 6.22 29.68
C GLU A 65 -4.49 6.70 28.53
N ILE A 66 -5.80 6.59 28.65
CA ILE A 66 -6.75 7.12 27.65
C ILE A 66 -6.61 8.66 27.57
N GLU A 67 -6.60 9.36 28.69
CA GLU A 67 -6.37 10.80 28.72
C GLU A 67 -5.05 11.20 28.04
N ASN A 68 -3.99 10.42 28.27
CA ASN A 68 -2.66 10.74 27.79
C ASN A 68 -2.40 10.29 26.33
N PHE A 69 -2.99 9.20 25.88
CA PHE A 69 -2.68 8.55 24.62
C PHE A 69 -3.89 8.39 23.68
N SER A 70 -4.97 9.13 23.95
CA SER A 70 -6.09 9.21 23.01
C SER A 70 -5.70 9.92 21.71
N VAL A 71 -6.36 9.53 20.65
CA VAL A 71 -6.34 10.24 19.37
C VAL A 71 -7.68 10.90 19.11
N GLU A 72 -7.65 12.03 18.45
CA GLU A 72 -8.81 12.81 18.05
C GLU A 72 -8.82 12.98 16.54
N LYS A 73 -10.01 13.25 16.00
CA LYS A 73 -10.19 13.49 14.58
C LYS A 73 -9.30 14.64 14.10
N GLY A 74 -8.48 14.34 13.10
CA GLY A 74 -7.52 15.27 12.53
C GLY A 74 -6.11 15.11 13.06
N ASP A 75 -5.87 14.31 14.11
CA ASP A 75 -4.53 13.98 14.56
C ASP A 75 -3.75 13.24 13.47
N ILE A 76 -2.49 13.58 13.30
CA ILE A 76 -1.57 12.91 12.39
C ILE A 76 -0.73 11.90 13.17
N LEU A 77 -0.66 10.68 12.66
CA LEU A 77 0.10 9.60 13.28
C LEU A 77 1.30 9.24 12.42
N PHE A 78 2.48 9.23 13.01
CA PHE A 78 3.75 9.00 12.34
C PHE A 78 4.35 7.66 12.78
N GLN A 79 4.86 6.90 11.83
CA GLN A 79 5.68 5.71 12.11
C GLN A 79 7.00 6.15 12.72
N ARG A 80 7.25 5.73 13.97
CA ARG A 80 8.47 6.08 14.71
C ARG A 80 9.68 5.32 14.24
N SER A 81 9.55 4.03 13.96
CA SER A 81 10.64 3.12 13.65
C SER A 81 10.38 2.36 12.36
N SER A 82 11.42 2.15 11.55
CA SER A 82 11.36 1.37 10.31
C SER A 82 12.65 0.60 10.08
N GLU A 83 12.59 -0.48 9.31
CA GLU A 83 13.75 -1.22 8.83
C GLU A 83 14.45 -0.51 7.67
N THR A 84 13.75 0.37 6.96
CA THR A 84 14.28 1.18 5.86
C THR A 84 14.21 2.66 6.18
N LEU A 85 15.20 3.42 5.70
CA LEU A 85 15.22 4.88 5.88
C LEU A 85 14.07 5.56 5.10
N GLU A 86 13.68 4.98 3.97
CA GLU A 86 12.63 5.49 3.11
C GLU A 86 11.25 5.42 3.77
N ASP A 87 11.05 4.50 4.72
CA ASP A 87 9.76 4.28 5.37
C ASP A 87 9.62 4.98 6.72
N VAL A 88 10.73 5.40 7.36
CA VAL A 88 10.66 6.09 8.65
C VAL A 88 9.85 7.37 8.57
N GLY A 89 9.01 7.63 9.58
CA GLY A 89 8.17 8.82 9.63
C GLY A 89 7.06 8.86 8.58
N ARG A 90 6.65 7.72 7.99
CA ARG A 90 5.40 7.66 7.23
C ARG A 90 4.25 8.10 8.12
N ALA A 91 3.27 8.76 7.52
CA ALA A 91 2.19 9.39 8.27
C ALA A 91 0.82 9.02 7.71
N ASN A 92 -0.17 8.94 8.60
CA ASN A 92 -1.58 8.83 8.25
C ASN A 92 -2.41 9.67 9.23
N VAL A 93 -3.65 9.95 8.87
CA VAL A 93 -4.56 10.79 9.64
C VAL A 93 -5.68 9.96 10.26
N TYR A 94 -6.02 10.27 11.52
CA TYR A 94 -7.19 9.71 12.18
C TYR A 94 -8.45 10.53 11.85
N MET A 95 -9.50 9.88 11.31
CA MET A 95 -10.68 10.57 10.78
C MET A 95 -12.00 10.12 11.44
N ASP A 96 -11.95 9.52 12.63
CA ASP A 96 -13.12 9.12 13.40
C ASP A 96 -13.33 10.02 14.64
N ASN A 97 -14.57 10.10 15.13
CA ASN A 97 -14.90 10.85 16.34
C ASN A 97 -14.82 10.00 17.62
N ARG A 98 -14.72 8.67 17.49
CA ARG A 98 -14.59 7.72 18.60
C ARG A 98 -13.15 7.68 19.10
N THR A 99 -12.98 7.44 20.39
CA THR A 99 -11.67 7.41 21.03
C THR A 99 -10.92 6.11 20.72
N ALA A 100 -9.71 6.22 20.22
CA ALA A 100 -8.72 5.13 20.11
C ALA A 100 -7.43 5.56 20.82
N VAL A 101 -6.53 4.63 21.07
CA VAL A 101 -5.18 4.90 21.62
C VAL A 101 -4.11 4.38 20.66
N TYR A 102 -2.86 4.81 20.82
CA TYR A 102 -1.78 4.47 19.88
C TYR A 102 -0.54 3.94 20.57
N GLY A 103 0.19 3.06 19.88
CA GLY A 103 1.33 2.32 20.41
C GLY A 103 2.66 3.06 20.38
N GLY A 104 3.64 2.57 21.13
CA GLY A 104 4.96 3.21 21.32
C GLY A 104 5.84 3.30 20.08
N PHE A 105 5.51 2.54 19.02
CA PHE A 105 6.13 2.68 17.69
C PHE A 105 5.47 3.74 16.81
N VAL A 106 4.54 4.49 17.38
CA VAL A 106 3.79 5.58 16.74
C VAL A 106 4.05 6.87 17.50
N ILE A 107 4.20 7.98 16.79
CA ILE A 107 4.21 9.34 17.34
C ILE A 107 2.92 10.01 16.89
N ARG A 108 2.13 10.55 17.81
CA ARG A 108 0.97 11.36 17.49
C ARG A 108 1.39 12.81 17.37
N GLY A 109 1.00 13.47 16.27
CA GLY A 109 0.93 14.91 16.15
C GLY A 109 -0.51 15.36 16.41
N ARG A 110 -0.79 15.88 17.62
CA ARG A 110 -2.07 16.48 17.99
C ARG A 110 -2.26 17.76 17.23
N LYS A 111 -3.43 17.93 16.61
CA LYS A 111 -3.78 19.16 15.90
C LYS A 111 -3.86 20.35 16.85
N ILE A 112 -2.97 21.34 16.67
CA ILE A 112 -2.97 22.61 17.41
C ILE A 112 -3.16 23.82 16.49
N GLY A 113 -2.66 23.75 15.25
CA GLY A 113 -2.84 24.77 14.21
C GLY A 113 -4.05 24.49 13.32
N ASP A 114 -4.36 25.45 12.46
CA ASP A 114 -5.48 25.29 11.51
C ASP A 114 -5.00 24.74 10.17
N TYR A 115 -5.47 23.55 9.83
CA TYR A 115 -5.19 22.86 8.57
C TYR A 115 -6.30 21.87 8.21
N ASN A 116 -6.39 21.51 6.91
CA ASN A 116 -7.23 20.41 6.47
C ASN A 116 -6.50 19.07 6.70
N PRO A 117 -7.03 18.13 7.51
CA PRO A 117 -6.34 16.88 7.86
C PRO A 117 -6.02 15.98 6.66
N LEU A 118 -6.91 15.92 5.65
CA LEU A 118 -6.66 15.14 4.43
C LEU A 118 -5.58 15.79 3.57
N PHE A 119 -5.59 17.12 3.43
CA PHE A 119 -4.52 17.84 2.75
C PHE A 119 -3.17 17.53 3.41
N PHE A 120 -3.12 17.59 4.75
CA PHE A 120 -1.89 17.33 5.51
C PHE A 120 -1.35 15.92 5.26
N LYS A 121 -2.22 14.90 5.26
CA LYS A 121 -1.87 13.52 4.88
C LYS A 121 -1.23 13.47 3.49
N TYR A 122 -1.85 14.09 2.49
CA TYR A 122 -1.33 14.10 1.11
C TYR A 122 -0.02 14.86 1.02
N LEU A 123 0.10 16.00 1.69
CA LEU A 123 1.34 16.78 1.73
C LEU A 123 2.51 15.97 2.28
N LEU A 124 2.30 15.25 3.40
CA LEU A 124 3.32 14.39 4.03
C LEU A 124 3.72 13.20 3.16
N SER A 125 2.88 12.80 2.22
CA SER A 125 3.15 11.71 1.26
C SER A 125 3.93 12.18 0.03
N THR A 126 4.13 13.49 -0.17
CA THR A 126 4.86 14.00 -1.32
C THR A 126 6.36 13.65 -1.26
N PRO A 127 7.04 13.47 -2.42
CA PRO A 127 8.47 13.17 -2.46
C PRO A 127 9.33 14.18 -1.69
N LEU A 128 8.96 15.47 -1.72
CA LEU A 128 9.67 16.52 -0.97
C LEU A 128 9.54 16.34 0.54
N ALA A 129 8.31 16.14 1.03
CA ALA A 129 8.06 15.90 2.44
C ALA A 129 8.76 14.61 2.92
N ARG A 130 8.66 13.52 2.14
CA ARG A 130 9.35 12.26 2.43
C ARG A 130 10.87 12.45 2.52
N LYS A 131 11.46 13.16 1.57
CA LYS A 131 12.90 13.47 1.58
C LYS A 131 13.32 14.27 2.83
N ARG A 132 12.52 15.27 3.24
CA ARG A 132 12.78 16.04 4.46
C ARG A 132 12.62 15.19 5.71
N THR A 133 11.59 14.35 5.78
CA THR A 133 11.33 13.42 6.90
C THR A 133 12.45 12.37 7.04
N CYS A 134 12.84 11.71 5.96
CA CYS A 134 13.90 10.69 5.97
C CYS A 134 15.25 11.25 6.45
N ARG A 135 15.56 12.52 6.16
CA ARG A 135 16.80 13.18 6.67
C ARG A 135 16.83 13.31 8.19
N MET A 136 15.69 13.28 8.86
CA MET A 136 15.58 13.33 10.32
C MET A 136 15.62 11.93 10.96
N GLY A 137 15.57 10.87 10.14
CA GLY A 137 15.73 9.49 10.59
C GLY A 137 17.18 9.19 10.93
N ALA A 138 17.41 8.50 12.05
CA ALA A 138 18.73 8.08 12.51
C ALA A 138 18.72 6.61 12.92
N GLY A 139 19.82 5.91 12.64
CA GLY A 139 20.02 4.51 12.98
C GLY A 139 20.86 3.76 11.93
N ALA A 140 21.35 2.58 12.29
CA ALA A 140 22.19 1.75 11.40
C ALA A 140 21.45 0.52 10.87
N GLN A 141 20.63 -0.14 11.71
CA GLN A 141 19.82 -1.31 11.34
C GLN A 141 18.32 -1.01 11.40
N HIS A 142 17.91 -0.17 12.35
CA HIS A 142 16.57 0.33 12.51
C HIS A 142 16.61 1.85 12.52
N PHE A 143 15.89 2.46 11.61
CA PHE A 143 15.82 3.91 11.51
C PHE A 143 14.69 4.42 12.40
N ASN A 144 15.01 5.40 13.24
CA ASN A 144 14.06 6.01 14.17
C ASN A 144 13.96 7.50 13.91
N ILE A 145 12.77 8.06 14.07
CA ILE A 145 12.53 9.49 14.12
C ILE A 145 11.96 9.86 15.48
N GLY A 146 12.44 10.96 16.07
CA GLY A 146 11.94 11.50 17.33
C GLY A 146 11.00 12.69 17.13
N GLN A 147 10.37 13.12 18.22
CA GLN A 147 9.50 14.29 18.26
C GLN A 147 10.25 15.55 17.78
N ASP A 148 11.50 15.74 18.26
CA ASP A 148 12.36 16.87 17.87
C ASP A 148 12.71 16.85 16.37
N GLY A 149 12.88 15.67 15.79
CA GLY A 149 13.10 15.51 14.35
C GLY A 149 11.88 15.93 13.56
N LEU A 150 10.70 15.46 13.96
CA LEU A 150 9.44 15.83 13.31
C LEU A 150 9.13 17.32 13.44
N SER A 151 9.34 17.92 14.61
CA SER A 151 9.07 19.33 14.89
C SER A 151 9.86 20.30 13.99
N LYS A 152 11.05 19.91 13.56
CA LYS A 152 11.96 20.70 12.71
C LYS A 152 11.70 20.59 11.22
N ILE A 153 10.82 19.69 10.80
CA ILE A 153 10.47 19.55 9.38
C ILE A 153 9.63 20.75 8.99
N SER A 154 10.10 21.51 7.99
CA SER A 154 9.33 22.60 7.40
C SER A 154 8.75 22.14 6.06
N LEU A 155 7.51 22.54 5.76
CA LEU A 155 6.83 22.29 4.49
C LEU A 155 6.07 23.55 4.07
N CYS A 156 5.78 23.64 2.78
CA CYS A 156 5.01 24.77 2.25
C CYS A 156 3.52 24.46 2.30
N PHE A 157 2.74 25.39 2.82
CA PHE A 157 1.29 25.31 2.98
C PHE A 157 0.58 26.42 2.20
N PRO A 158 -0.47 26.09 1.43
CA PRO A 158 -1.36 27.08 0.84
C PRO A 158 -2.38 27.59 1.85
N LEU A 159 -3.15 28.59 1.44
CA LEU A 159 -4.34 29.02 2.18
C LEU A 159 -5.33 27.87 2.39
N MET A 160 -6.13 27.94 3.46
CA MET A 160 -7.09 26.91 3.83
C MET A 160 -8.07 26.56 2.70
N GLU A 161 -8.50 27.52 1.91
CA GLU A 161 -9.41 27.29 0.77
C GLU A 161 -8.76 26.39 -0.29
N GLU A 162 -7.48 26.63 -0.59
CA GLU A 162 -6.72 25.79 -1.52
C GLU A 162 -6.45 24.41 -0.93
N GLN A 163 -6.11 24.31 0.37
CA GLN A 163 -6.00 23.02 1.07
C GLN A 163 -7.27 22.19 0.93
N ASN A 164 -8.43 22.78 1.18
CA ASN A 164 -9.72 22.13 1.09
C ASN A 164 -10.01 21.63 -0.33
N LYS A 165 -9.69 22.42 -1.34
CA LYS A 165 -9.92 22.06 -2.74
C LYS A 165 -9.00 20.92 -3.20
N ILE A 166 -7.72 20.97 -2.83
CA ILE A 166 -6.75 19.91 -3.11
C ILE A 166 -7.17 18.63 -2.41
N ALA A 167 -7.48 18.70 -1.11
CA ALA A 167 -7.90 17.54 -0.32
C ALA A 167 -9.15 16.87 -0.91
N ARG A 168 -10.15 17.66 -1.31
CA ARG A 168 -11.36 17.16 -1.95
C ARG A 168 -11.08 16.45 -3.27
N LEU A 169 -10.26 17.06 -4.14
CA LEU A 169 -9.90 16.44 -5.42
C LEU A 169 -9.20 15.10 -5.22
N LEU A 170 -8.18 15.07 -4.36
CA LEU A 170 -7.40 13.85 -4.12
C LEU A 170 -8.23 12.76 -3.43
N SER A 171 -9.09 13.12 -2.46
CA SER A 171 -9.97 12.14 -1.81
C SER A 171 -10.99 11.53 -2.78
N LEU A 172 -11.53 12.30 -3.73
CA LEU A 172 -12.43 11.77 -4.76
C LEU A 172 -11.71 10.79 -5.71
N ILE A 173 -10.43 11.07 -6.01
CA ILE A 173 -9.60 10.14 -6.81
C ILE A 173 -9.36 8.85 -6.04
N ASP A 174 -8.98 8.94 -4.77
CA ASP A 174 -8.76 7.76 -3.90
C ASP A 174 -10.04 6.92 -3.77
N GLU A 175 -11.19 7.54 -3.55
CA GLU A 175 -12.49 6.85 -3.50
C GLU A 175 -12.81 6.12 -4.80
N ARG A 176 -12.51 6.76 -5.94
CA ARG A 176 -12.70 6.15 -7.26
C ARG A 176 -11.79 4.95 -7.46
N ILE A 177 -10.50 5.08 -7.11
CA ILE A 177 -9.54 3.98 -7.17
C ILE A 177 -10.00 2.82 -6.28
N ALA A 178 -10.37 3.08 -5.04
CA ALA A 178 -10.87 2.07 -4.11
C ALA A 178 -12.13 1.36 -4.63
N THR A 179 -13.03 2.10 -5.28
CA THR A 179 -14.25 1.54 -5.89
C THR A 179 -13.91 0.65 -7.08
N GLN A 180 -12.99 1.07 -7.94
CA GLN A 180 -12.55 0.26 -9.09
C GLN A 180 -11.86 -1.03 -8.62
N ASN A 181 -11.01 -0.97 -7.62
CA ASN A 181 -10.37 -2.15 -7.04
C ASN A 181 -11.41 -3.15 -6.50
N LYS A 182 -12.44 -2.68 -5.78
CA LYS A 182 -13.55 -3.55 -5.32
C LYS A 182 -14.31 -4.21 -6.48
N ILE A 183 -14.49 -3.51 -7.60
CA ILE A 183 -15.12 -4.08 -8.81
C ILE A 183 -14.21 -5.16 -9.40
N ILE A 184 -12.93 -4.90 -9.53
CA ILE A 184 -11.94 -5.87 -10.03
C ILE A 184 -11.95 -7.14 -9.17
N ASP A 185 -11.89 -7.02 -7.85
CA ASP A 185 -11.92 -8.15 -6.93
C ASP A 185 -13.21 -8.98 -7.07
N LYS A 186 -14.37 -8.31 -7.20
CA LYS A 186 -15.65 -8.98 -7.42
C LYS A 186 -15.68 -9.72 -8.76
N LEU A 187 -15.18 -9.12 -9.84
CA LEU A 187 -15.12 -9.75 -11.15
C LEU A 187 -14.18 -10.96 -11.14
N GLN A 188 -13.01 -10.86 -10.49
CA GLN A 188 -12.09 -11.98 -10.33
C GLN A 188 -12.75 -13.14 -9.56
N SER A 189 -13.46 -12.82 -8.47
CA SER A 189 -14.21 -13.81 -7.69
C SER A 189 -15.31 -14.47 -8.51
N LEU A 190 -16.04 -13.68 -9.32
CA LEU A 190 -17.09 -14.19 -10.22
C LEU A 190 -16.49 -15.11 -11.29
N ILE A 191 -15.40 -14.72 -11.95
CA ILE A 191 -14.69 -15.55 -12.94
C ILE A 191 -14.27 -16.88 -12.30
N LYS A 192 -13.68 -16.83 -11.08
CA LYS A 192 -13.29 -18.04 -10.35
C LYS A 192 -14.50 -18.94 -10.07
N GLY A 193 -15.61 -18.38 -9.60
CA GLY A 193 -16.86 -19.12 -9.33
C GLY A 193 -17.46 -19.74 -10.59
N LEU A 194 -17.52 -18.97 -11.70
CA LEU A 194 -18.02 -19.47 -12.97
C LEU A 194 -17.18 -20.61 -13.55
N ARG A 195 -15.85 -20.50 -13.47
CA ARG A 195 -14.95 -21.60 -13.89
C ARG A 195 -15.27 -22.90 -13.14
N VAL A 196 -15.42 -22.83 -11.80
CA VAL A 196 -15.78 -23.99 -10.98
C VAL A 196 -17.15 -24.55 -11.39
N CYS A 197 -18.17 -23.68 -11.52
CA CYS A 197 -19.52 -24.10 -11.94
C CYS A 197 -19.54 -24.75 -13.34
N CYS A 198 -18.83 -24.19 -14.30
CA CYS A 198 -18.78 -24.74 -15.66
C CYS A 198 -18.11 -26.12 -15.69
N MET A 199 -17.03 -26.28 -14.89
CA MET A 199 -16.31 -27.56 -14.83
C MET A 199 -17.07 -28.66 -14.05
N GLN A 200 -17.92 -28.28 -13.08
CA GLN A 200 -18.69 -29.23 -12.30
C GLN A 200 -20.03 -29.64 -12.93
N ARG A 201 -20.60 -28.81 -13.82
CA ARG A 201 -21.94 -29.03 -14.40
C ARG A 201 -22.04 -30.16 -15.43
N ASN A 202 -20.97 -30.51 -16.07
CA ASN A 202 -20.95 -31.59 -17.04
C ASN A 202 -20.39 -32.81 -16.33
N GLY A 203 -21.20 -33.88 -16.25
CA GLY A 203 -20.75 -35.16 -15.72
C GLY A 203 -19.44 -35.56 -16.38
N SER A 204 -18.35 -35.36 -15.64
CA SER A 204 -17.00 -35.54 -16.16
C SER A 204 -16.58 -36.98 -15.98
N ASN A 205 -16.26 -37.66 -17.05
CA ASN A 205 -15.45 -38.86 -16.97
C ASN A 205 -14.01 -38.43 -16.62
N ASN A 206 -13.39 -39.08 -15.64
CA ASN A 206 -11.97 -38.90 -15.39
C ASN A 206 -11.18 -39.47 -16.57
N VAL A 207 -10.42 -38.61 -17.23
CA VAL A 207 -9.49 -38.98 -18.31
C VAL A 207 -8.09 -38.58 -17.93
N TYR A 208 -7.10 -39.35 -18.32
CA TYR A 208 -5.71 -38.95 -18.15
C TYR A 208 -5.37 -37.80 -19.10
N LEU A 209 -4.53 -36.87 -18.68
CA LEU A 209 -4.09 -35.76 -19.51
C LEU A 209 -3.41 -36.27 -20.80
N SER A 210 -2.71 -37.40 -20.73
CA SER A 210 -2.08 -38.06 -21.86
C SER A 210 -3.06 -38.62 -22.90
N GLU A 211 -4.35 -38.80 -22.57
CA GLU A 211 -5.38 -39.23 -23.50
C GLU A 211 -5.90 -38.10 -24.38
N ILE A 212 -5.80 -36.85 -23.90
CA ILE A 212 -6.35 -35.67 -24.57
C ILE A 212 -5.31 -34.68 -25.04
N ALA A 213 -4.05 -34.80 -24.58
CA ALA A 213 -2.97 -33.90 -24.94
C ALA A 213 -1.61 -34.66 -25.02
N GLN A 214 -0.82 -34.33 -26.02
CA GLN A 214 0.56 -34.77 -26.11
C GLN A 214 1.45 -33.79 -25.36
N ILE A 215 2.24 -34.31 -24.40
CA ILE A 215 3.12 -33.49 -23.55
C ILE A 215 4.51 -33.46 -24.15
N TYR A 216 5.01 -32.28 -24.43
CA TYR A 216 6.38 -32.04 -24.91
C TYR A 216 7.25 -31.48 -23.80
N GLN A 217 8.50 -31.91 -23.77
CA GLN A 217 9.52 -31.35 -22.88
C GLN A 217 9.93 -29.96 -23.38
N PRO A 218 10.19 -29.00 -22.48
CA PRO A 218 10.64 -27.68 -22.90
C PRO A 218 12.06 -27.74 -23.48
N GLN A 219 12.28 -26.96 -24.52
CA GLN A 219 13.61 -26.71 -25.05
C GLN A 219 14.32 -25.68 -24.16
N THR A 220 15.54 -25.96 -23.75
CA THR A 220 16.34 -25.00 -22.98
C THR A 220 17.06 -24.07 -23.93
N ILE A 221 16.79 -22.77 -23.81
CA ILE A 221 17.45 -21.68 -24.57
C ILE A 221 18.12 -20.77 -23.55
N SER A 222 19.42 -20.52 -23.72
CA SER A 222 20.11 -19.57 -22.84
C SER A 222 19.85 -18.13 -23.29
N SER A 223 19.99 -17.18 -22.36
CA SER A 223 19.81 -15.76 -22.68
C SER A 223 20.74 -15.24 -23.76
N ALA A 224 21.91 -15.88 -23.97
CA ALA A 224 22.89 -15.54 -25.00
C ALA A 224 22.44 -15.98 -26.39
N GLU A 225 21.48 -16.89 -26.49
CA GLU A 225 20.99 -17.42 -27.79
C GLU A 225 19.74 -16.65 -28.27
N LEU A 226 19.24 -15.73 -27.48
CA LEU A 226 18.10 -14.89 -27.85
C LEU A 226 18.57 -13.90 -28.96
N THR A 227 17.65 -13.61 -29.87
CA THR A 227 17.90 -12.75 -31.04
C THR A 227 17.03 -11.50 -30.99
N GLU A 228 17.42 -10.44 -31.73
CA GLU A 228 16.57 -9.25 -31.83
C GLU A 228 15.35 -9.50 -32.72
N ASP A 229 15.46 -10.36 -33.69
CA ASP A 229 14.42 -10.76 -34.63
C ASP A 229 14.18 -12.27 -34.60
N GLY A 230 12.94 -12.70 -34.89
CA GLY A 230 12.55 -14.10 -34.94
C GLY A 230 11.24 -14.38 -34.19
N PHE A 231 11.08 -15.66 -33.80
CA PHE A 231 9.87 -16.16 -33.14
C PHE A 231 9.90 -15.88 -31.65
N LEU A 232 8.72 -15.60 -31.06
CA LEU A 232 8.59 -15.31 -29.64
C LEU A 232 8.93 -16.54 -28.78
N VAL A 233 9.74 -16.33 -27.75
CA VAL A 233 10.11 -17.35 -26.78
C VAL A 233 9.33 -17.15 -25.50
N TYR A 234 8.57 -18.18 -25.10
CA TYR A 234 7.80 -18.20 -23.87
C TYR A 234 8.62 -18.84 -22.74
N GLY A 235 8.82 -18.08 -21.67
CA GLY A 235 9.39 -18.56 -20.41
C GLY A 235 8.34 -18.68 -19.31
N ALA A 236 8.81 -18.94 -18.09
CA ALA A 236 7.94 -19.11 -16.92
C ALA A 236 7.03 -17.89 -16.62
N ASN A 237 7.49 -16.69 -16.94
CA ASN A 237 6.81 -15.43 -16.64
C ASN A 237 6.27 -14.72 -17.91
N GLY A 238 6.05 -15.45 -19.00
CA GLY A 238 5.59 -14.90 -20.26
C GLY A 238 6.70 -14.84 -21.32
N ILE A 239 6.60 -13.88 -22.25
CA ILE A 239 7.57 -13.71 -23.34
C ILE A 239 8.90 -13.20 -22.76
N ILE A 240 10.01 -13.93 -23.05
CA ILE A 240 11.35 -13.61 -22.56
C ILE A 240 12.29 -13.08 -23.66
N GLY A 241 11.89 -13.15 -24.91
CA GLY A 241 12.68 -12.69 -26.04
C GLY A 241 12.24 -13.33 -27.34
N LYS A 242 13.14 -13.32 -28.35
CA LYS A 242 12.92 -13.96 -29.66
C LYS A 242 14.03 -14.95 -29.93
N TYR A 243 13.76 -15.93 -30.81
CA TYR A 243 14.71 -16.93 -31.25
C TYR A 243 14.59 -17.17 -32.76
N LYS A 244 15.65 -17.59 -33.38
CA LYS A 244 15.72 -17.79 -34.84
C LYS A 244 14.81 -18.89 -35.41
N ASP A 245 14.35 -19.81 -34.56
CA ASP A 245 13.54 -20.96 -34.96
C ASP A 245 12.37 -21.17 -34.01
N TYR A 246 11.41 -22.01 -34.39
CA TYR A 246 10.24 -22.32 -33.59
C TYR A 246 10.09 -23.83 -33.41
N ASN A 247 9.56 -24.26 -32.24
CA ASN A 247 9.33 -25.66 -31.93
C ASN A 247 7.85 -26.11 -32.08
N HIS A 248 6.93 -25.17 -32.39
CA HIS A 248 5.53 -25.47 -32.66
C HIS A 248 4.93 -24.43 -33.63
N LYS A 249 3.96 -24.89 -34.43
CA LYS A 249 3.33 -24.08 -35.51
C LYS A 249 1.93 -23.58 -35.17
N THR A 250 1.33 -24.08 -34.08
CA THR A 250 -0.04 -23.77 -33.67
C THR A 250 -0.03 -23.35 -32.19
N GLU A 251 -1.07 -22.66 -31.77
CA GLU A 251 -1.25 -22.33 -30.36
C GLU A 251 -1.14 -23.57 -29.47
N GLN A 252 -0.41 -23.43 -28.38
CA GLN A 252 -0.15 -24.51 -27.44
C GLN A 252 -0.44 -24.07 -26.02
N ILE A 253 -0.88 -25.00 -25.18
CA ILE A 253 -0.98 -24.79 -23.75
C ILE A 253 0.40 -24.96 -23.14
N CYS A 254 0.95 -23.90 -22.57
CA CYS A 254 2.21 -23.90 -21.86
C CYS A 254 1.97 -23.99 -20.36
N ILE A 255 2.59 -24.99 -19.71
CA ILE A 255 2.52 -25.17 -18.26
C ILE A 255 3.90 -24.91 -17.68
N THR A 256 3.99 -23.95 -16.74
CA THR A 256 5.24 -23.64 -16.06
C THR A 256 5.66 -24.79 -15.17
N CYS A 257 6.86 -25.35 -15.40
CA CYS A 257 7.34 -26.55 -14.71
C CYS A 257 8.27 -26.27 -13.51
N ARG A 258 8.76 -25.04 -13.32
CA ARG A 258 9.71 -24.67 -12.23
C ARG A 258 9.47 -23.27 -11.69
N GLY A 259 9.94 -23.01 -10.47
CA GLY A 259 9.91 -21.70 -9.81
C GLY A 259 8.58 -21.40 -9.11
N ASN A 260 8.41 -20.17 -8.65
CA ASN A 260 7.24 -19.72 -7.88
C ASN A 260 5.92 -19.77 -8.68
N THR A 261 6.01 -19.86 -10.01
CA THR A 261 4.87 -19.95 -10.94
C THR A 261 4.61 -21.38 -11.42
N CYS A 262 5.22 -22.40 -10.78
CA CYS A 262 5.04 -23.79 -11.16
C CYS A 262 3.56 -24.17 -11.20
N GLY A 263 3.12 -24.79 -12.31
CA GLY A 263 1.71 -25.17 -12.55
C GLY A 263 0.84 -24.08 -13.15
N MET A 264 1.35 -22.85 -13.37
CA MET A 264 0.62 -21.84 -14.13
C MET A 264 0.46 -22.27 -15.59
N VAL A 265 -0.75 -22.05 -16.09
CA VAL A 265 -1.15 -22.40 -17.46
C VAL A 265 -1.31 -21.14 -18.28
N ASN A 266 -0.61 -21.08 -19.41
CA ASN A 266 -0.69 -20.00 -20.38
C ASN A 266 -0.95 -20.57 -21.78
N LEU A 267 -1.60 -19.81 -22.64
CA LEU A 267 -1.74 -20.12 -24.05
C LEU A 267 -0.62 -19.39 -24.82
N SER A 268 0.17 -20.14 -25.61
CA SER A 268 1.12 -19.51 -26.53
C SER A 268 0.36 -18.94 -27.72
N LEU A 269 0.41 -17.62 -27.88
CA LEU A 269 -0.18 -16.92 -29.02
C LEU A 269 0.90 -16.81 -30.12
N ILE A 270 0.68 -17.45 -31.26
CA ILE A 270 1.66 -17.43 -32.37
C ILE A 270 1.52 -16.15 -33.19
N HIS A 271 0.38 -15.49 -33.10
CA HIS A 271 0.07 -14.29 -33.88
C HIS A 271 -0.47 -13.17 -32.96
N ILE A 272 0.40 -12.34 -32.46
CA ILE A 272 0.12 -10.93 -32.21
C ILE A 272 1.28 -10.12 -32.73
#